data_0da927327e7b184efc0cb2c7a18aedd6
#
_entry.id   0da927327e7b184efc0cb2c7a18aedd6
#
_cell.length_a   1.000
_cell.length_b   1.000
_cell.length_c   1.000
_cell.angle_alpha   90.00
_cell.angle_beta   90.00
_cell.angle_gamma   90.00
#
_symmetry.space_group_name_H-M   'P 1'
#
loop_
_entity.id
_entity.type
_entity.pdbx_description
1 polymer ?
#
loop_
_entity_poly.entity_id
_entity_poly.type
_entity_poly.pdbx_seq_one_letter_code
_entity_poly.pdbx_strand_id
1 'polypeptide(L)'
;MRLRAISPFALILAGACAVATAQAQKAGDAPDSAPSTANATSAAPAAAPAAAPAPAPAPAPAPAPAPAADQVTVLTAARIHTEDRAQPQVTAIAWDGQGRIIATGSAQDLRKRYPKARRVDAGKATVIPGLIDAHAHLMELGYALMRADLSGAASKDEVIARLKAFAATAPADAWIGGWGWDQNRWPGQQFPTAADLDAAFPDRPVWLSRIDGHAGWGNSAAMRATEAVQGARALAGDWQPDGGRIVRDGTQATGVFVDGAMRLVERAIPTPTAAYREEALKRALDAAVRNGLTGVHDMGVSRDDLALMRRFADAGQLPLRIDAYADGNRDALADLCANGLYRHPGGRLQMEGVKLFIDGALGSRGAALLADYSDEPGNRGLLVTDPAAFAIAVVKARDCGVQVASHAIGDRGNRLVLDTYQQALAGSGVRTDPRWRVEHAQVVAPEDIPRFAQLRLVASMQPTHATSDMPWAEDRLGHDRLEGAYAWRRFLDLGVPLALGSDFPVEQVDPRLGLYAAVTRQDRAGQPPGGWLPGQRLTAAEALRGFTATAAWAGHDEAEVGRLAPGLRADFVILDRDPLAIPAADLDDLKIKATWVDGQPVYTAE
;
A
#
# COMPACT_ATOMS: atom_id res chain seq x y z
N MET A 1 -3.00 29.87 20.99
CA MET A 1 -3.71 29.44 19.79
C MET A 1 -2.65 28.99 18.79
N ARG A 2 -2.32 27.71 18.75
CA ARG A 2 -1.34 27.13 17.81
C ARG A 2 -2.13 26.61 16.63
N LEU A 3 -2.00 27.23 15.46
CA LEU A 3 -2.51 26.72 14.21
C LEU A 3 -1.71 25.44 13.87
N ARG A 4 -2.36 24.29 13.96
CA ARG A 4 -1.83 23.02 13.42
C ARG A 4 -2.12 23.02 11.91
N ALA A 5 -1.10 22.84 11.12
CA ALA A 5 -1.21 22.76 9.68
C ALA A 5 -2.03 21.52 9.29
N ILE A 6 -3.08 21.73 8.51
CA ILE A 6 -3.88 20.68 7.87
C ILE A 6 -3.10 20.25 6.63
N SER A 7 -2.73 18.98 6.54
CA SER A 7 -2.10 18.41 5.36
C SER A 7 -3.17 17.72 4.50
N PRO A 8 -3.38 18.11 3.25
CA PRO A 8 -4.19 17.37 2.29
C PRO A 8 -3.29 16.44 1.47
N PHE A 9 -3.25 15.15 1.82
CA PHE A 9 -2.70 14.10 0.98
C PHE A 9 -3.87 13.34 0.34
N ALA A 10 -4.28 13.75 -0.81
CA ALA A 10 -5.11 12.93 -1.69
C ALA A 10 -4.80 13.25 -3.14
N LEU A 11 -4.49 12.26 -3.92
CA LEU A 11 -4.28 12.21 -5.37
C LEU A 11 -2.83 12.29 -5.87
N ILE A 12 -2.17 11.15 -5.98
CA ILE A 12 -1.29 10.84 -7.12
C ILE A 12 -1.32 9.32 -7.33
N LEU A 13 -2.26 8.83 -8.11
CA LEU A 13 -2.19 7.54 -8.79
C LEU A 13 -2.97 7.65 -10.13
N ALA A 14 -2.44 8.45 -11.04
CA ALA A 14 -2.88 8.44 -12.43
C ALA A 14 -1.68 8.75 -13.32
N GLY A 15 -0.96 7.74 -13.74
CA GLY A 15 0.12 8.00 -14.67
C GLY A 15 1.04 6.83 -15.00
N ALA A 16 0.50 5.64 -15.28
CA ALA A 16 1.23 4.64 -16.06
C ALA A 16 0.27 3.57 -16.63
N CYS A 17 -0.66 3.95 -17.50
CA CYS A 17 -1.29 3.00 -18.43
C CYS A 17 -0.90 3.42 -19.85
N ALA A 18 0.14 2.77 -20.39
CA ALA A 18 0.43 2.81 -21.81
C ALA A 18 -0.60 1.92 -22.53
N VAL A 19 -1.51 2.55 -23.28
CA VAL A 19 -2.41 1.87 -24.21
C VAL A 19 -1.58 1.45 -25.43
N ALA A 20 -1.36 0.14 -25.59
CA ALA A 20 -0.90 -0.45 -26.82
C ALA A 20 -2.10 -0.62 -27.76
N THR A 21 -2.20 0.22 -28.77
CA THR A 21 -3.15 0.05 -29.88
C THR A 21 -2.67 -1.08 -30.79
N ALA A 22 -3.37 -2.20 -30.80
CA ALA A 22 -3.23 -3.25 -31.80
C ALA A 22 -4.04 -2.86 -33.04
N GLN A 23 -3.37 -2.65 -34.17
CA GLN A 23 -3.98 -2.53 -35.48
C GLN A 23 -4.46 -3.91 -35.97
N ALA A 24 -5.73 -4.02 -36.26
CA ALA A 24 -6.32 -5.15 -36.96
C ALA A 24 -6.02 -5.06 -38.46
N GLN A 25 -5.32 -6.02 -39.02
CA GLN A 25 -5.26 -6.27 -40.45
C GLN A 25 -6.30 -7.31 -40.87
N LYS A 26 -7.15 -6.94 -41.80
CA LYS A 26 -8.10 -7.80 -42.54
C LYS A 26 -7.36 -8.59 -43.62
N ALA A 27 -7.70 -9.90 -43.72
CA ALA A 27 -7.73 -10.69 -44.96
C ALA A 27 -8.60 -11.94 -44.65
N GLY A 28 -9.57 -12.33 -45.30
CA GLY A 28 -9.93 -12.47 -46.69
C GLY A 28 -10.16 -13.96 -46.99
N ASP A 29 -11.44 -14.34 -47.12
CA ASP A 29 -12.05 -15.43 -47.93
C ASP A 29 -11.63 -16.91 -47.82
N ALA A 30 -12.69 -17.71 -47.62
CA ALA A 30 -12.80 -19.17 -47.71
C ALA A 30 -12.70 -19.71 -49.16
N PRO A 31 -12.74 -21.04 -49.50
CA PRO A 31 -13.91 -21.89 -49.24
C PRO A 31 -13.65 -23.40 -48.97
N ASP A 32 -14.71 -23.99 -48.41
CA ASP A 32 -15.28 -25.36 -48.59
C ASP A 32 -14.41 -26.59 -48.91
N SER A 33 -14.54 -27.63 -48.07
CA SER A 33 -15.03 -28.97 -48.46
C SER A 33 -15.03 -29.97 -47.29
N ALA A 34 -16.18 -30.56 -47.03
CA ALA A 34 -16.39 -31.83 -46.32
C ALA A 34 -16.68 -32.94 -47.35
N PRO A 35 -16.95 -34.22 -47.01
CA PRO A 35 -16.60 -35.01 -45.82
C PRO A 35 -15.97 -36.38 -46.19
N SER A 36 -15.46 -37.16 -45.24
CA SER A 36 -15.33 -38.61 -45.40
C SER A 36 -15.41 -39.34 -44.06
N THR A 37 -16.38 -40.23 -44.03
CA THR A 37 -16.71 -41.24 -43.04
C THR A 37 -15.70 -42.38 -43.02
N ALA A 38 -15.29 -42.88 -41.83
CA ALA A 38 -15.05 -44.32 -41.61
C ALA A 38 -14.94 -44.70 -40.13
N ASN A 39 -15.86 -45.53 -39.75
CA ASN A 39 -15.87 -46.67 -38.83
C ASN A 39 -15.10 -46.67 -37.49
N ALA A 40 -15.93 -46.80 -36.47
CA ALA A 40 -15.63 -47.24 -35.12
C ALA A 40 -15.29 -48.75 -35.06
N THR A 41 -14.27 -49.12 -34.33
CA THR A 41 -14.12 -50.42 -33.69
C THR A 41 -13.92 -50.26 -32.20
N SER A 42 -14.86 -50.85 -31.46
CA SER A 42 -14.92 -50.98 -30.02
C SER A 42 -13.78 -51.86 -29.49
N ALA A 43 -13.00 -51.34 -28.53
CA ALA A 43 -12.17 -52.14 -27.63
C ALA A 43 -12.49 -51.75 -26.18
N ALA A 44 -12.83 -52.75 -25.36
CA ALA A 44 -13.14 -52.61 -23.95
C ALA A 44 -11.94 -52.13 -23.13
N PRO A 45 -12.14 -51.34 -22.04
CA PRO A 45 -11.03 -50.86 -21.22
C PRO A 45 -10.49 -51.99 -20.31
N ALA A 46 -9.16 -52.12 -20.31
CA ALA A 46 -8.43 -52.94 -19.34
C ALA A 46 -8.47 -52.29 -17.95
N ALA A 47 -8.65 -53.11 -16.92
CA ALA A 47 -8.70 -52.69 -15.52
C ALA A 47 -7.39 -52.03 -15.10
N ALA A 48 -7.48 -50.86 -14.47
CA ALA A 48 -6.37 -50.15 -13.87
C ALA A 48 -5.83 -50.91 -12.65
N PRO A 49 -4.51 -50.93 -12.42
CA PRO A 49 -3.93 -51.53 -11.22
C PRO A 49 -4.28 -50.71 -9.98
N ALA A 50 -4.53 -51.39 -8.86
CA ALA A 50 -4.86 -50.81 -7.56
C ALA A 50 -3.75 -49.85 -7.11
N ALA A 51 -4.13 -48.64 -6.69
CA ALA A 51 -3.22 -47.64 -6.13
C ALA A 51 -2.54 -48.17 -4.87
N ALA A 52 -1.22 -47.99 -4.79
CA ALA A 52 -0.44 -48.29 -3.57
C ALA A 52 -0.89 -47.40 -2.39
N PRO A 53 -0.88 -47.88 -1.17
CA PRO A 53 -1.26 -47.07 0.00
C PRO A 53 -0.31 -45.88 0.16
N ALA A 54 -0.89 -44.69 0.45
CA ALA A 54 -0.14 -43.48 0.72
C ALA A 54 0.88 -43.67 1.85
N PRO A 55 2.09 -43.10 1.75
CA PRO A 55 3.07 -43.20 2.82
C PRO A 55 2.54 -42.57 4.12
N ALA A 56 2.81 -43.19 5.24
CA ALA A 56 2.46 -42.66 6.56
C ALA A 56 3.06 -41.25 6.76
N PRO A 57 2.34 -40.31 7.41
CA PRO A 57 2.86 -38.96 7.67
C PRO A 57 4.18 -39.07 8.45
N ALA A 58 5.18 -38.27 8.04
CA ALA A 58 6.46 -38.19 8.70
C ALA A 58 6.25 -37.79 10.17
N PRO A 59 7.02 -38.36 11.14
CA PRO A 59 6.93 -37.97 12.54
C PRO A 59 7.22 -36.45 12.67
N ALA A 60 6.44 -35.79 13.54
CA ALA A 60 6.65 -34.38 13.83
C ALA A 60 8.11 -34.14 14.27
N PRO A 61 8.76 -33.05 13.79
CA PRO A 61 10.14 -32.77 14.19
C PRO A 61 10.23 -32.65 15.71
N ALA A 62 11.28 -33.23 16.30
CA ALA A 62 11.54 -33.12 17.71
C ALA A 62 11.61 -31.66 18.15
N PRO A 63 11.12 -31.29 19.34
CA PRO A 63 11.19 -29.92 19.82
C PRO A 63 12.64 -29.46 19.83
N ALA A 64 12.89 -28.26 19.27
CA ALA A 64 14.22 -27.67 19.23
C ALA A 64 14.81 -27.60 20.64
N PRO A 65 16.12 -27.82 20.83
CA PRO A 65 16.75 -27.74 22.14
C PRO A 65 16.52 -26.35 22.75
N ALA A 66 16.24 -26.30 24.05
CA ALA A 66 16.06 -25.02 24.75
C ALA A 66 17.33 -24.14 24.53
N PRO A 67 17.19 -22.88 24.15
CA PRO A 67 18.34 -22.01 23.87
C PRO A 67 19.20 -21.85 25.12
N ALA A 68 20.52 -21.71 24.92
CA ALA A 68 21.44 -21.47 26.05
C ALA A 68 20.98 -20.21 26.82
N ALA A 69 21.01 -20.27 28.15
CA ALA A 69 20.50 -19.22 29.03
C ALA A 69 21.16 -17.83 28.76
N ASP A 70 22.37 -17.84 28.23
CA ASP A 70 23.16 -16.64 27.91
C ASP A 70 22.66 -15.91 26.64
N GLN A 71 21.78 -16.53 25.85
CA GLN A 71 21.19 -15.94 24.62
C GLN A 71 19.75 -15.44 24.85
N VAL A 72 19.19 -15.62 26.04
CA VAL A 72 17.83 -15.17 26.34
C VAL A 72 17.82 -13.69 26.69
N THR A 73 16.86 -12.95 26.12
CA THR A 73 16.55 -11.58 26.52
C THR A 73 15.15 -11.53 27.14
N VAL A 74 15.00 -10.74 28.21
CA VAL A 74 13.70 -10.49 28.86
C VAL A 74 13.43 -9.00 28.85
N LEU A 75 12.31 -8.61 28.22
CA LEU A 75 11.76 -7.27 28.30
C LEU A 75 10.70 -7.21 29.37
N THR A 76 10.75 -6.13 30.19
CA THR A 76 9.71 -5.79 31.16
C THR A 76 9.12 -4.42 30.84
N ALA A 77 7.81 -4.26 31.02
CA ALA A 77 7.10 -3.00 30.84
C ALA A 77 5.93 -2.90 31.83
N ALA A 78 5.40 -1.70 32.02
CA ALA A 78 4.19 -1.51 32.81
C ALA A 78 3.02 -2.33 32.23
N ARG A 79 2.94 -2.41 30.91
CA ARG A 79 1.91 -3.14 30.18
C ARG A 79 2.43 -3.66 28.85
N ILE A 80 2.06 -4.89 28.51
CA ILE A 80 2.31 -5.49 27.20
C ILE A 80 1.00 -6.08 26.71
N HIS A 81 0.42 -5.50 25.67
CA HIS A 81 -0.69 -6.10 24.93
C HIS A 81 -0.12 -7.14 23.98
N THR A 82 -0.68 -8.33 23.97
CA THR A 82 -0.10 -9.46 23.24
C THR A 82 -0.85 -9.82 21.97
N GLU A 83 -2.11 -9.41 21.85
CA GLU A 83 -3.08 -9.91 20.86
C GLU A 83 -3.27 -11.45 20.92
N ASP A 84 -2.72 -12.12 21.94
CA ASP A 84 -3.00 -13.52 22.23
C ASP A 84 -4.21 -13.64 23.16
N ARG A 85 -5.25 -14.32 22.69
CA ARG A 85 -6.50 -14.52 23.45
C ARG A 85 -6.29 -15.26 24.78
N ALA A 86 -5.25 -16.13 24.86
CA ALA A 86 -4.95 -16.88 26.07
C ALA A 86 -4.31 -16.01 27.16
N GLN A 87 -3.54 -15.01 26.78
CA GLN A 87 -2.87 -14.07 27.67
C GLN A 87 -2.87 -12.66 27.06
N PRO A 88 -4.01 -11.98 27.00
CA PRO A 88 -4.16 -10.73 26.24
C PRO A 88 -3.29 -9.59 26.77
N GLN A 89 -2.85 -9.67 28.03
CA GLN A 89 -1.99 -8.68 28.67
C GLN A 89 -1.01 -9.36 29.62
N VAL A 90 0.28 -8.96 29.54
CA VAL A 90 1.36 -9.41 30.43
C VAL A 90 2.24 -8.22 30.84
N THR A 91 3.26 -8.48 31.67
CA THR A 91 4.25 -7.45 32.08
C THR A 91 5.68 -7.81 31.66
N ALA A 92 5.88 -8.98 31.07
CA ALA A 92 7.17 -9.37 30.52
C ALA A 92 7.01 -10.35 29.34
N ILE A 93 7.97 -10.28 28.41
CA ILE A 93 8.20 -11.27 27.35
C ILE A 93 9.67 -11.68 27.37
N ALA A 94 9.95 -12.93 27.02
CA ALA A 94 11.30 -13.45 26.88
C ALA A 94 11.47 -14.07 25.49
N TRP A 95 12.61 -13.80 24.85
CA TRP A 95 12.94 -14.37 23.54
C TRP A 95 14.39 -14.91 23.52
N ASP A 96 14.66 -15.82 22.60
CA ASP A 96 15.95 -16.46 22.40
C ASP A 96 16.87 -15.62 21.49
N GLY A 97 18.10 -16.10 21.28
CA GLY A 97 19.09 -15.47 20.41
C GLY A 97 18.70 -15.41 18.93
N GLN A 98 17.64 -16.11 18.52
CA GLN A 98 17.08 -16.09 17.16
C GLN A 98 15.88 -15.13 17.04
N GLY A 99 15.55 -14.41 18.12
CA GLY A 99 14.42 -13.47 18.15
C GLY A 99 13.05 -14.14 18.27
N ARG A 100 12.98 -15.44 18.71
CA ARG A 100 11.70 -16.09 18.94
C ARG A 100 11.29 -15.97 20.41
N ILE A 101 10.04 -15.58 20.63
CA ILE A 101 9.45 -15.52 21.96
C ILE A 101 9.37 -16.95 22.54
N ILE A 102 9.95 -17.15 23.71
CA ILE A 102 9.98 -18.44 24.40
C ILE A 102 9.07 -18.45 25.64
N ALA A 103 8.68 -17.28 26.13
CA ALA A 103 7.73 -17.15 27.24
C ALA A 103 7.13 -15.75 27.31
N THR A 104 5.89 -15.68 27.79
CA THR A 104 5.17 -14.48 28.18
C THR A 104 4.66 -14.64 29.61
N GLY A 105 4.45 -13.55 30.36
CA GLY A 105 3.96 -13.64 31.74
C GLY A 105 4.27 -12.44 32.62
N SER A 106 4.37 -12.68 33.93
CA SER A 106 4.74 -11.63 34.86
C SER A 106 6.25 -11.35 34.84
N ALA A 107 6.63 -10.10 35.09
CA ALA A 107 8.04 -9.71 35.23
C ALA A 107 8.75 -10.52 36.31
N GLN A 108 8.06 -10.85 37.40
CA GLN A 108 8.62 -11.64 38.51
C GLN A 108 8.92 -13.09 38.09
N ASP A 109 7.98 -13.75 37.40
CA ASP A 109 8.14 -15.14 36.99
C ASP A 109 9.22 -15.29 35.90
N LEU A 110 9.26 -14.41 34.92
CA LEU A 110 10.29 -14.49 33.88
C LEU A 110 11.68 -14.14 34.42
N ARG A 111 11.78 -13.23 35.40
CA ARG A 111 13.07 -12.98 36.10
C ARG A 111 13.56 -14.20 36.85
N LYS A 112 12.67 -14.96 37.52
CA LYS A 112 13.03 -16.22 38.22
C LYS A 112 13.39 -17.31 37.21
N ARG A 113 12.62 -17.45 36.15
CA ARG A 113 12.81 -18.50 35.14
C ARG A 113 14.12 -18.30 34.34
N TYR A 114 14.49 -17.04 34.06
CA TYR A 114 15.66 -16.71 33.28
C TYR A 114 16.59 -15.74 34.03
N PRO A 115 17.27 -16.22 35.11
CA PRO A 115 18.07 -15.34 35.99
C PRO A 115 19.28 -14.70 35.29
N LYS A 116 19.83 -15.37 34.26
CA LYS A 116 20.99 -14.90 33.49
C LYS A 116 20.62 -14.15 32.20
N ALA A 117 19.34 -13.94 31.89
CA ALA A 117 18.91 -13.28 30.66
C ALA A 117 19.37 -11.81 30.63
N ARG A 118 19.70 -11.33 29.44
CA ARG A 118 19.83 -9.89 29.18
C ARG A 118 18.52 -9.19 29.56
N ARG A 119 18.59 -8.02 30.14
CA ARG A 119 17.41 -7.25 30.57
C ARG A 119 17.20 -6.03 29.69
N VAL A 120 15.95 -5.86 29.25
CA VAL A 120 15.45 -4.65 28.63
C VAL A 120 14.30 -4.15 29.49
N ASP A 121 14.39 -2.93 30.00
CA ASP A 121 13.34 -2.35 30.84
C ASP A 121 12.70 -1.17 30.11
N ALA A 122 11.46 -1.32 29.71
CA ALA A 122 10.66 -0.25 29.12
C ALA A 122 9.98 0.64 30.18
N GLY A 123 10.15 0.34 31.47
CA GLY A 123 9.66 1.16 32.56
C GLY A 123 8.13 1.32 32.54
N LYS A 124 7.65 2.56 32.50
CA LYS A 124 6.22 2.91 32.47
C LYS A 124 5.59 2.81 31.07
N ALA A 125 6.36 2.49 30.05
CA ALA A 125 5.87 2.38 28.67
C ALA A 125 4.90 1.22 28.47
N THR A 126 4.14 1.29 27.39
CA THR A 126 3.30 0.19 26.90
C THR A 126 3.96 -0.43 25.69
N VAL A 127 3.90 -1.76 25.62
CA VAL A 127 4.37 -2.54 24.48
C VAL A 127 3.16 -3.14 23.76
N ILE A 128 3.20 -3.08 22.44
CA ILE A 128 2.21 -3.70 21.55
C ILE A 128 2.92 -4.60 20.54
N PRO A 129 2.25 -5.58 19.90
CA PRO A 129 2.82 -6.28 18.76
C PRO A 129 3.27 -5.29 17.68
N GLY A 130 4.25 -5.67 16.89
CA GLY A 130 4.71 -4.88 15.77
C GLY A 130 3.56 -4.51 14.84
N LEU A 131 3.49 -3.24 14.46
CA LEU A 131 2.47 -2.75 13.54
C LEU A 131 2.80 -3.22 12.12
N ILE A 132 1.79 -3.65 11.38
CA ILE A 132 1.88 -4.08 9.99
C ILE A 132 0.92 -3.21 9.18
N ASP A 133 1.47 -2.52 8.18
CA ASP A 133 0.65 -1.83 7.19
C ASP A 133 0.20 -2.84 6.13
N ALA A 134 -1.11 -3.11 6.08
CA ALA A 134 -1.64 -4.14 5.20
C ALA A 134 -1.77 -3.70 3.73
N HIS A 135 -1.49 -2.44 3.40
CA HIS A 135 -1.53 -1.93 2.03
C HIS A 135 -0.63 -0.71 1.89
N ALA A 136 0.48 -0.86 1.22
CA ALA A 136 1.49 0.17 1.10
C ALA A 136 2.25 0.10 -0.24
N HIS A 137 3.02 1.15 -0.56
CA HIS A 137 3.87 1.25 -1.74
C HIS A 137 5.24 1.81 -1.36
N LEU A 138 6.18 0.91 -1.00
CA LEU A 138 7.50 1.30 -0.46
C LEU A 138 8.34 2.13 -1.43
N MET A 139 8.43 1.71 -2.69
CA MET A 139 9.25 2.43 -3.66
C MET A 139 8.68 3.82 -3.95
N GLU A 140 7.36 3.95 -4.05
CA GLU A 140 6.67 5.22 -4.25
C GLU A 140 6.86 6.17 -3.05
N LEU A 141 6.82 5.64 -1.81
CA LEU A 141 7.16 6.40 -0.61
C LEU A 141 8.61 6.91 -0.69
N GLY A 142 9.55 6.02 -1.05
CA GLY A 142 10.95 6.39 -1.19
C GLY A 142 11.13 7.53 -2.19
N TYR A 143 10.51 7.45 -3.35
CA TYR A 143 10.55 8.51 -4.35
C TYR A 143 9.87 9.80 -3.87
N ALA A 144 8.76 9.71 -3.13
CA ALA A 144 8.10 10.88 -2.54
C ALA A 144 9.00 11.58 -1.52
N LEU A 145 9.70 10.82 -0.67
CA LEU A 145 10.67 11.34 0.32
C LEU A 145 11.94 11.95 -0.33
N MET A 146 12.17 11.69 -1.61
CA MET A 146 13.27 12.26 -2.39
C MET A 146 12.85 13.47 -3.21
N ARG A 147 11.68 14.05 -2.95
CA ARG A 147 11.17 15.27 -3.60
C ARG A 147 10.92 16.34 -2.54
N ALA A 148 10.94 17.61 -2.96
CA ALA A 148 10.60 18.72 -2.07
C ALA A 148 9.10 18.73 -1.76
N ASP A 149 8.73 18.77 -0.48
CA ASP A 149 7.35 19.03 -0.05
C ASP A 149 7.06 20.53 -0.11
N LEU A 150 6.18 20.90 -1.03
CA LEU A 150 5.76 22.28 -1.28
C LEU A 150 4.33 22.54 -0.78
N SER A 151 3.72 21.54 -0.12
CA SER A 151 2.34 21.60 0.35
C SER A 151 2.16 22.75 1.34
N GLY A 152 1.12 23.54 1.13
CA GLY A 152 0.79 24.65 2.01
C GLY A 152 1.68 25.89 1.88
N ALA A 153 2.66 25.93 0.94
CA ALA A 153 3.45 27.12 0.69
C ALA A 153 2.54 28.31 0.32
N ALA A 154 2.70 29.43 1.01
CA ALA A 154 1.85 30.62 0.90
C ALA A 154 2.28 31.57 -0.22
N SER A 155 3.43 31.32 -0.85
CA SER A 155 3.96 32.15 -1.94
C SER A 155 4.95 31.39 -2.82
N LYS A 156 5.25 31.94 -4.00
CA LYS A 156 6.34 31.47 -4.86
C LYS A 156 7.70 31.51 -4.16
N ASP A 157 7.95 32.56 -3.39
CA ASP A 157 9.22 32.73 -2.67
C ASP A 157 9.41 31.64 -1.62
N GLU A 158 8.35 31.23 -0.92
CA GLU A 158 8.39 30.11 0.00
C GLU A 158 8.67 28.78 -0.71
N VAL A 159 8.03 28.55 -1.88
CA VAL A 159 8.34 27.38 -2.72
C VAL A 159 9.82 27.35 -3.07
N ILE A 160 10.37 28.47 -3.55
CA ILE A 160 11.78 28.57 -3.94
C ILE A 160 12.72 28.37 -2.73
N ALA A 161 12.36 28.90 -1.57
CA ALA A 161 13.14 28.69 -0.34
C ALA A 161 13.17 27.20 0.06
N ARG A 162 12.03 26.50 0.01
CA ARG A 162 11.95 25.06 0.29
C ARG A 162 12.74 24.23 -0.74
N LEU A 163 12.66 24.61 -2.02
CA LEU A 163 13.45 23.97 -3.08
C LEU A 163 14.96 24.15 -2.88
N LYS A 164 15.42 25.32 -2.48
CA LYS A 164 16.85 25.58 -2.18
C LYS A 164 17.33 24.71 -1.01
N ALA A 165 16.53 24.61 0.06
CA ALA A 165 16.85 23.74 1.19
C ALA A 165 16.93 22.26 0.78
N PHE A 166 15.97 21.81 -0.02
CA PHE A 166 15.97 20.44 -0.56
C PHE A 166 17.17 20.19 -1.49
N ALA A 167 17.43 21.10 -2.43
CA ALA A 167 18.51 20.98 -3.41
C ALA A 167 19.91 20.92 -2.78
N ALA A 168 20.07 21.47 -1.57
CA ALA A 168 21.34 21.37 -0.81
C ALA A 168 21.64 19.94 -0.34
N THR A 169 20.63 19.08 -0.23
CA THR A 169 20.76 17.68 0.21
C THR A 169 20.69 16.67 -0.95
N ALA A 170 20.22 17.10 -2.13
CA ALA A 170 20.06 16.26 -3.30
C ALA A 170 21.34 16.22 -4.16
N PRO A 171 21.63 15.13 -4.91
CA PRO A 171 22.78 15.08 -5.82
C PRO A 171 22.79 16.26 -6.79
N ALA A 172 23.98 16.85 -7.02
CA ALA A 172 24.12 18.11 -7.76
C ALA A 172 23.68 18.02 -9.21
N ASP A 173 23.76 16.85 -9.83
CA ASP A 173 23.41 16.56 -11.23
C ASP A 173 21.99 16.03 -11.42
N ALA A 174 21.26 15.75 -10.31
CA ALA A 174 19.90 15.26 -10.39
C ALA A 174 18.90 16.38 -10.67
N TRP A 175 17.80 16.06 -11.35
CA TRP A 175 16.64 16.94 -11.44
C TRP A 175 16.14 17.28 -10.02
N ILE A 176 15.66 18.50 -9.84
CA ILE A 176 14.96 18.89 -8.61
C ILE A 176 13.48 18.56 -8.81
N GLY A 177 12.99 17.54 -8.10
CA GLY A 177 11.57 17.23 -8.04
C GLY A 177 10.92 17.88 -6.83
N GLY A 178 9.67 18.30 -6.97
CA GLY A 178 8.85 18.79 -5.88
C GLY A 178 7.38 18.54 -6.13
N TRP A 179 6.57 18.61 -5.07
CA TRP A 179 5.13 18.38 -5.14
C TRP A 179 4.38 19.27 -4.15
N GLY A 180 3.16 19.63 -4.51
CA GLY A 180 2.26 20.27 -3.57
C GLY A 180 2.12 21.78 -3.69
N TRP A 181 2.67 22.41 -4.75
CA TRP A 181 2.43 23.84 -4.98
C TRP A 181 0.97 24.10 -5.37
N ASP A 182 0.43 25.27 -4.94
CA ASP A 182 -0.94 25.68 -5.24
C ASP A 182 -1.01 27.21 -5.35
N GLN A 183 -1.10 27.71 -6.59
CA GLN A 183 -1.18 29.15 -6.84
C GLN A 183 -2.44 29.80 -6.26
N ASN A 184 -3.50 29.03 -6.01
CA ASN A 184 -4.73 29.57 -5.42
C ASN A 184 -4.50 30.07 -3.97
N ARG A 185 -3.42 29.65 -3.32
CA ARG A 185 -2.99 30.09 -1.99
C ARG A 185 -2.07 31.32 -2.04
N TRP A 186 -1.65 31.74 -3.24
CA TRP A 186 -0.68 32.83 -3.39
C TRP A 186 -1.35 34.15 -3.69
N PRO A 187 -0.73 35.29 -3.35
CA PRO A 187 -1.20 36.60 -3.78
C PRO A 187 -1.37 36.66 -5.31
N GLY A 188 -2.53 37.12 -5.77
CA GLY A 188 -2.87 37.23 -7.19
C GLY A 188 -3.33 35.93 -7.85
N GLN A 189 -3.17 34.76 -7.24
CA GLN A 189 -3.67 33.45 -7.72
C GLN A 189 -3.29 33.10 -9.18
N GLN A 190 -2.16 33.66 -9.67
CA GLN A 190 -1.69 33.44 -11.03
C GLN A 190 -0.76 32.23 -11.10
N PHE A 191 -0.80 31.51 -12.22
CA PHE A 191 0.20 30.50 -12.52
C PHE A 191 1.61 31.10 -12.47
N PRO A 192 2.59 30.35 -11.94
CA PRO A 192 3.99 30.74 -11.98
C PRO A 192 4.57 30.60 -13.41
N THR A 193 5.80 31.05 -13.58
CA THR A 193 6.53 30.93 -14.84
C THR A 193 7.89 30.24 -14.62
N ALA A 194 8.51 29.79 -15.72
CA ALA A 194 9.88 29.26 -15.68
C ALA A 194 10.87 30.26 -15.09
N ALA A 195 10.71 31.56 -15.41
CA ALA A 195 11.57 32.63 -14.92
C ALA A 195 11.58 32.75 -13.40
N ASP A 196 10.48 32.43 -12.72
CA ASP A 196 10.42 32.42 -11.24
C ASP A 196 11.42 31.41 -10.64
N LEU A 197 11.67 30.26 -11.32
CA LEU A 197 12.61 29.22 -10.90
C LEU A 197 14.04 29.45 -11.42
N ASP A 198 14.18 30.04 -12.62
CA ASP A 198 15.48 30.23 -13.29
C ASP A 198 16.45 31.06 -12.48
N ALA A 199 15.95 32.07 -11.73
CA ALA A 199 16.77 32.90 -10.84
C ALA A 199 17.48 32.09 -9.73
N ALA A 200 16.89 30.97 -9.34
CA ALA A 200 17.45 30.09 -8.30
C ALA A 200 18.17 28.86 -8.88
N PHE A 201 17.73 28.38 -10.04
CA PHE A 201 18.19 27.14 -10.67
C PHE A 201 18.36 27.32 -12.20
N PRO A 202 19.35 28.13 -12.66
CA PRO A 202 19.47 28.48 -14.08
C PRO A 202 19.82 27.28 -14.98
N ASP A 203 20.61 26.33 -14.46
CA ASP A 203 21.16 25.22 -15.22
C ASP A 203 20.64 23.85 -14.78
N ARG A 204 20.11 23.78 -13.56
CA ARG A 204 19.60 22.52 -12.99
C ARG A 204 18.11 22.37 -13.32
N PRO A 205 17.69 21.29 -14.01
CA PRO A 205 16.28 21.10 -14.32
C PRO A 205 15.43 20.94 -13.05
N VAL A 206 14.30 21.68 -13.02
CA VAL A 206 13.31 21.65 -11.93
C VAL A 206 11.97 21.25 -12.53
N TRP A 207 11.29 20.28 -11.88
CA TRP A 207 9.94 19.88 -12.24
C TRP A 207 9.08 19.70 -10.98
N LEU A 208 8.00 20.46 -10.87
CA LEU A 208 7.18 20.56 -9.69
C LEU A 208 5.72 20.22 -10.04
N SER A 209 5.15 19.19 -9.42
CA SER A 209 3.74 18.85 -9.57
C SER A 209 2.87 19.72 -8.66
N ARG A 210 1.74 20.20 -9.19
CA ARG A 210 0.71 20.91 -8.43
C ARG A 210 0.05 19.96 -7.43
N ILE A 211 -0.56 20.52 -6.39
CA ILE A 211 -1.20 19.76 -5.31
C ILE A 211 -2.27 18.77 -5.79
N ASP A 212 -2.97 19.07 -6.87
CA ASP A 212 -3.98 18.20 -7.48
C ASP A 212 -3.42 17.24 -8.53
N GLY A 213 -2.12 17.32 -8.85
CA GLY A 213 -1.49 16.48 -9.87
C GLY A 213 -1.83 16.86 -11.32
N HIS A 214 -2.68 17.88 -11.56
CA HIS A 214 -3.16 18.24 -12.88
C HIS A 214 -2.36 19.36 -13.55
N ALA A 215 -1.34 19.91 -12.91
CA ALA A 215 -0.41 20.85 -13.52
C ALA A 215 1.03 20.60 -13.06
N GLY A 216 1.96 20.83 -13.96
CA GLY A 216 3.39 20.79 -13.72
C GLY A 216 4.02 22.14 -13.99
N TRP A 217 5.02 22.53 -13.17
CA TRP A 217 5.79 23.76 -13.30
C TRP A 217 7.27 23.44 -13.44
N GLY A 218 7.81 23.74 -14.61
CA GLY A 218 9.22 23.53 -14.94
C GLY A 218 9.95 24.85 -15.19
N ASN A 219 11.26 24.83 -14.91
CA ASN A 219 12.15 25.93 -15.28
C ASN A 219 12.64 25.81 -16.74
N SER A 220 13.38 26.81 -17.22
CA SER A 220 13.94 26.80 -18.57
C SER A 220 14.90 25.64 -18.81
N ALA A 221 15.62 25.16 -17.81
CA ALA A 221 16.49 23.98 -17.94
C ALA A 221 15.68 22.70 -18.19
N ALA A 222 14.54 22.52 -17.50
CA ALA A 222 13.62 21.40 -17.74
C ALA A 222 13.01 21.46 -19.15
N MET A 223 12.62 22.66 -19.60
CA MET A 223 12.11 22.85 -20.98
C MET A 223 13.17 22.52 -22.04
N ARG A 224 14.42 22.98 -21.86
CA ARG A 224 15.54 22.61 -22.77
C ARG A 224 15.77 21.09 -22.78
N ALA A 225 15.71 20.43 -21.63
CA ALA A 225 15.85 18.98 -21.57
C ALA A 225 14.69 18.27 -22.31
N THR A 226 13.47 18.80 -22.22
CA THR A 226 12.31 18.29 -22.97
C THR A 226 12.53 18.40 -24.48
N GLU A 227 13.00 19.54 -24.96
CA GLU A 227 13.29 19.76 -26.36
C GLU A 227 14.45 18.90 -26.87
N ALA A 228 15.44 18.64 -26.04
CA ALA A 228 16.55 17.75 -26.37
C ALA A 228 16.10 16.30 -26.62
N VAL A 229 15.09 15.82 -25.89
CA VAL A 229 14.55 14.46 -26.02
C VAL A 229 13.50 14.36 -27.13
N GLN A 230 12.62 15.37 -27.27
CA GLN A 230 11.46 15.30 -28.15
C GLN A 230 11.57 16.16 -29.41
N GLY A 231 12.65 16.91 -29.55
CA GLY A 231 12.95 17.81 -30.66
C GLY A 231 12.67 19.29 -30.33
N ALA A 232 13.48 20.19 -30.90
CA ALA A 232 13.49 21.64 -30.61
C ALA A 232 12.15 22.38 -30.83
N ARG A 233 11.19 21.76 -31.49
CA ARG A 233 9.86 22.33 -31.70
C ARG A 233 8.78 21.76 -30.77
N ALA A 234 9.14 20.86 -29.87
CA ALA A 234 8.18 20.19 -29.00
C ALA A 234 7.36 21.15 -28.12
N LEU A 235 7.94 22.31 -27.75
CA LEU A 235 7.29 23.32 -26.92
C LEU A 235 6.96 24.59 -27.68
N ALA A 236 7.37 24.75 -28.96
CA ALA A 236 7.21 25.96 -29.76
C ALA A 236 5.86 26.00 -30.47
N GLY A 237 5.41 27.24 -30.83
CA GLY A 237 4.19 27.44 -31.57
C GLY A 237 2.94 27.48 -30.71
N ASP A 238 1.79 27.30 -31.36
CA ASP A 238 0.44 27.39 -30.75
C ASP A 238 -0.27 26.05 -30.58
N TRP A 239 0.35 24.97 -31.04
CA TRP A 239 -0.22 23.61 -30.89
C TRP A 239 -0.39 23.19 -29.43
N GLN A 240 -1.32 22.30 -29.19
CA GLN A 240 -1.59 21.71 -27.89
C GLN A 240 -1.64 20.18 -28.03
N PRO A 241 -1.15 19.41 -27.03
CA PRO A 241 -1.29 17.96 -27.04
C PRO A 241 -2.73 17.54 -26.72
N ASP A 242 -3.15 16.37 -27.22
CA ASP A 242 -4.44 15.79 -26.90
C ASP A 242 -4.63 15.65 -25.38
N GLY A 243 -5.76 16.16 -24.87
CA GLY A 243 -6.09 16.11 -23.45
C GLY A 243 -5.17 16.91 -22.55
N GLY A 244 -4.45 17.91 -23.07
CA GLY A 244 -3.55 18.75 -22.28
C GLY A 244 -3.40 20.16 -22.80
N ARG A 245 -2.84 21.04 -21.97
CA ARG A 245 -2.58 22.44 -22.30
C ARG A 245 -1.17 22.86 -21.88
N ILE A 246 -0.40 23.39 -22.84
CA ILE A 246 0.82 24.15 -22.56
C ILE A 246 0.39 25.60 -22.30
N VAL A 247 0.67 26.12 -21.10
CA VAL A 247 0.39 27.52 -20.77
C VAL A 247 1.40 28.39 -21.50
N ARG A 248 0.92 29.42 -22.23
CA ARG A 248 1.75 30.22 -23.13
C ARG A 248 1.58 31.73 -22.91
N ASP A 249 2.62 32.47 -23.25
CA ASP A 249 2.58 33.89 -23.54
C ASP A 249 2.88 34.04 -25.05
N GLY A 250 1.87 34.39 -25.85
CA GLY A 250 1.93 34.26 -27.29
C GLY A 250 2.22 32.83 -27.74
N THR A 251 3.34 32.60 -28.43
CA THR A 251 3.79 31.27 -28.88
C THR A 251 4.83 30.62 -27.95
N GLN A 252 5.21 31.29 -26.86
CA GLN A 252 6.23 30.85 -25.93
C GLN A 252 5.60 30.09 -24.76
N ALA A 253 6.09 28.89 -24.46
CA ALA A 253 5.70 28.16 -23.26
C ALA A 253 6.19 28.90 -22.00
N THR A 254 5.30 29.12 -21.04
CA THR A 254 5.62 29.84 -19.81
C THR A 254 6.31 28.96 -18.74
N GLY A 255 6.36 27.65 -18.93
CA GLY A 255 6.88 26.68 -17.96
C GLY A 255 5.78 25.93 -17.23
N VAL A 256 4.50 26.27 -17.43
CA VAL A 256 3.38 25.51 -16.84
C VAL A 256 2.71 24.64 -17.91
N PHE A 257 2.50 23.37 -17.54
CA PHE A 257 1.92 22.32 -18.36
C PHE A 257 0.74 21.70 -17.63
N VAL A 258 -0.40 21.54 -18.27
CA VAL A 258 -1.64 21.06 -17.66
C VAL A 258 -2.03 19.72 -18.29
N ASP A 259 -2.47 18.76 -17.47
CA ASP A 259 -2.95 17.43 -17.84
C ASP A 259 -2.01 16.68 -18.80
N GLY A 260 -2.51 16.25 -19.97
CA GLY A 260 -1.72 15.52 -20.97
C GLY A 260 -0.44 16.21 -21.43
N ALA A 261 -0.32 17.54 -21.25
CA ALA A 261 0.89 18.27 -21.59
C ALA A 261 2.05 18.02 -20.61
N MET A 262 1.76 17.62 -19.37
CA MET A 262 2.79 17.28 -18.37
C MET A 262 3.72 16.17 -18.87
N ARG A 263 3.17 15.19 -19.61
CA ARG A 263 3.93 14.06 -20.17
C ARG A 263 5.06 14.50 -21.12
N LEU A 264 4.99 15.70 -21.69
CA LEU A 264 6.08 16.22 -22.51
C LEU A 264 7.36 16.41 -21.69
N VAL A 265 7.22 16.96 -20.48
CA VAL A 265 8.37 17.17 -19.59
C VAL A 265 8.75 15.87 -18.86
N GLU A 266 7.77 15.12 -18.41
CA GLU A 266 8.00 13.85 -17.67
C GLU A 266 8.81 12.82 -18.47
N ARG A 267 8.63 12.75 -19.79
CA ARG A 267 9.43 11.89 -20.67
C ARG A 267 10.91 12.31 -20.77
N ALA A 268 11.23 13.54 -20.40
CA ALA A 268 12.61 14.02 -20.38
C ALA A 268 13.30 13.82 -19.02
N ILE A 269 12.53 13.48 -17.98
CA ILE A 269 13.09 13.14 -16.68
C ILE A 269 13.82 11.80 -16.81
N PRO A 270 15.11 11.72 -16.44
CA PRO A 270 15.87 10.49 -16.54
C PRO A 270 15.23 9.35 -15.72
N THR A 271 15.25 8.15 -16.29
CA THR A 271 14.88 6.95 -15.52
C THR A 271 15.74 6.86 -14.26
N PRO A 272 15.16 6.59 -13.09
CA PRO A 272 15.89 6.48 -11.84
C PRO A 272 17.06 5.48 -11.96
N THR A 273 18.26 5.93 -11.59
CA THR A 273 19.44 5.06 -11.55
C THR A 273 19.30 3.99 -10.46
N ALA A 274 20.10 2.92 -10.54
CA ALA A 274 20.12 1.90 -9.49
C ALA A 274 20.44 2.50 -8.10
N ALA A 275 21.37 3.45 -8.03
CA ALA A 275 21.73 4.13 -6.79
C ALA A 275 20.56 5.00 -6.26
N TYR A 276 19.83 5.67 -7.14
CA TYR A 276 18.66 6.46 -6.76
C TYR A 276 17.54 5.57 -6.21
N ARG A 277 17.26 4.43 -6.86
CA ARG A 277 16.27 3.45 -6.39
C ARG A 277 16.66 2.83 -5.04
N GLU A 278 17.96 2.55 -4.85
CA GLU A 278 18.50 2.03 -3.60
C GLU A 278 18.32 3.04 -2.45
N GLU A 279 18.61 4.31 -2.69
CA GLU A 279 18.40 5.38 -1.73
C GLU A 279 16.91 5.58 -1.42
N ALA A 280 16.03 5.50 -2.43
CA ALA A 280 14.58 5.56 -2.24
C ALA A 280 14.11 4.45 -1.29
N LEU A 281 14.51 3.20 -1.54
CA LEU A 281 14.15 2.08 -0.67
C LEU A 281 14.66 2.29 0.76
N LYS A 282 15.91 2.74 0.96
CA LYS A 282 16.47 3.04 2.29
C LYS A 282 15.63 4.07 3.05
N ARG A 283 15.25 5.15 2.39
CA ARG A 283 14.42 6.21 3.01
C ARG A 283 13.02 5.72 3.38
N ALA A 284 12.40 4.93 2.51
CA ALA A 284 11.09 4.35 2.79
C ALA A 284 11.15 3.40 4.01
N LEU A 285 12.15 2.53 4.05
CA LEU A 285 12.36 1.60 5.16
C LEU A 285 12.63 2.33 6.48
N ASP A 286 13.48 3.38 6.48
CA ASP A 286 13.74 4.20 7.68
C ASP A 286 12.47 4.93 8.15
N ALA A 287 11.71 5.53 7.24
CA ALA A 287 10.45 6.18 7.56
C ALA A 287 9.43 5.21 8.18
N ALA A 288 9.32 4.00 7.63
CA ALA A 288 8.41 2.97 8.13
C ALA A 288 8.76 2.54 9.56
N VAL A 289 10.02 2.21 9.85
CA VAL A 289 10.40 1.75 11.22
C VAL A 289 10.35 2.87 12.25
N ARG A 290 10.59 4.13 11.88
CA ARG A 290 10.41 5.30 12.77
C ARG A 290 8.95 5.49 13.19
N ASN A 291 8.03 5.03 12.38
CA ASN A 291 6.59 5.06 12.65
C ASN A 291 6.04 3.75 13.24
N GLY A 292 6.91 2.85 13.71
CA GLY A 292 6.51 1.64 14.43
C GLY A 292 6.13 0.47 13.53
N LEU A 293 6.31 0.58 12.21
CA LEU A 293 6.05 -0.52 11.30
C LEU A 293 7.14 -1.58 11.40
N THR A 294 6.74 -2.81 11.63
CA THR A 294 7.61 -4.01 11.62
C THR A 294 7.35 -4.88 10.40
N GLY A 295 6.27 -4.61 9.69
CA GLY A 295 5.90 -5.28 8.46
C GLY A 295 5.08 -4.37 7.55
N VAL A 296 5.14 -4.65 6.25
CA VAL A 296 4.31 -3.99 5.22
C VAL A 296 3.90 -5.01 4.16
N HIS A 297 2.65 -4.89 3.67
CA HIS A 297 2.22 -5.54 2.45
C HIS A 297 2.41 -4.56 1.30
N ASP A 298 3.44 -4.77 0.49
CA ASP A 298 3.88 -3.86 -0.57
C ASP A 298 3.18 -4.23 -1.88
N MET A 299 2.26 -3.37 -2.33
CA MET A 299 1.31 -3.66 -3.39
C MET A 299 1.82 -3.24 -4.77
N GLY A 300 1.90 -4.19 -5.71
CA GLY A 300 2.27 -3.90 -7.09
C GLY A 300 3.79 -3.86 -7.34
N VAL A 301 4.53 -4.72 -6.65
CA VAL A 301 6.01 -4.78 -6.75
C VAL A 301 6.43 -5.29 -8.12
N SER A 302 7.25 -4.50 -8.81
CA SER A 302 7.83 -4.88 -10.10
C SER A 302 8.95 -5.92 -9.94
N ARG A 303 9.28 -6.61 -11.04
CA ARG A 303 10.43 -7.55 -11.09
C ARG A 303 11.73 -6.89 -10.61
N ASP A 304 11.95 -5.65 -11.04
CA ASP A 304 13.17 -4.92 -10.73
C ASP A 304 13.21 -4.47 -9.27
N ASP A 305 12.05 -4.09 -8.68
CA ASP A 305 11.97 -3.71 -7.27
C ASP A 305 12.15 -4.93 -6.38
N LEU A 306 11.55 -6.08 -6.75
CA LEU A 306 11.81 -7.34 -6.07
C LEU A 306 13.29 -7.71 -6.11
N ALA A 307 13.96 -7.54 -7.26
CA ALA A 307 15.40 -7.80 -7.36
C ALA A 307 16.23 -6.88 -6.46
N LEU A 308 15.83 -5.61 -6.31
CA LEU A 308 16.44 -4.68 -5.36
C LEU A 308 16.21 -5.14 -3.90
N MET A 309 14.97 -5.46 -3.53
CA MET A 309 14.61 -5.93 -2.19
C MET A 309 15.34 -7.23 -1.82
N ARG A 310 15.53 -8.14 -2.79
CA ARG A 310 16.33 -9.38 -2.61
C ARG A 310 17.77 -9.07 -2.23
N ARG A 311 18.42 -8.13 -2.92
CA ARG A 311 19.80 -7.71 -2.56
C ARG A 311 19.87 -7.16 -1.13
N PHE A 312 18.86 -6.38 -0.70
CA PHE A 312 18.78 -5.88 0.67
C PHE A 312 18.57 -7.02 1.68
N ALA A 313 17.72 -8.00 1.34
CA ALA A 313 17.49 -9.18 2.16
C ALA A 313 18.76 -10.03 2.30
N ASP A 314 19.46 -10.31 1.17
CA ASP A 314 20.73 -11.05 1.14
C ASP A 314 21.81 -10.36 1.97
N ALA A 315 21.83 -9.03 1.97
CA ALA A 315 22.76 -8.22 2.74
C ALA A 315 22.34 -8.03 4.22
N GLY A 316 21.18 -8.54 4.65
CA GLY A 316 20.64 -8.33 5.99
C GLY A 316 20.22 -6.88 6.28
N GLN A 317 19.91 -6.11 5.25
CA GLN A 317 19.62 -4.66 5.32
C GLN A 317 18.13 -4.32 5.38
N LEU A 318 17.24 -5.31 5.36
CA LEU A 318 15.82 -5.07 5.58
C LEU A 318 15.53 -4.92 7.08
N PRO A 319 15.16 -3.74 7.59
CA PRO A 319 14.88 -3.54 9.02
C PRO A 319 13.48 -4.05 9.42
N LEU A 320 12.58 -4.23 8.46
CA LEU A 320 11.21 -4.72 8.64
C LEU A 320 10.92 -5.88 7.68
N ARG A 321 9.73 -6.48 7.80
CA ARG A 321 9.26 -7.52 6.89
C ARG A 321 8.50 -6.92 5.73
N ILE A 322 8.74 -7.46 4.52
CA ILE A 322 8.05 -7.07 3.31
C ILE A 322 7.32 -8.29 2.76
N ASP A 323 6.00 -8.21 2.72
CA ASP A 323 5.15 -9.12 1.99
C ASP A 323 4.79 -8.45 0.66
N ALA A 324 5.56 -8.78 -0.38
CA ALA A 324 5.44 -8.17 -1.69
C ALA A 324 4.33 -8.82 -2.51
N TYR A 325 3.49 -8.02 -3.13
CA TYR A 325 2.48 -8.45 -4.10
C TYR A 325 2.92 -8.08 -5.51
N ALA A 326 3.06 -9.06 -6.39
CA ALA A 326 3.51 -8.85 -7.75
C ALA A 326 2.60 -7.87 -8.51
N ASP A 327 3.17 -6.99 -9.33
CA ASP A 327 2.40 -6.14 -10.25
C ASP A 327 1.74 -7.02 -11.34
N GLY A 328 0.42 -7.17 -11.23
CA GLY A 328 -0.37 -8.01 -12.13
C GLY A 328 -0.53 -7.47 -13.55
N ASN A 329 -0.23 -6.19 -13.76
CA ASN A 329 -0.25 -5.56 -15.08
C ASN A 329 1.06 -5.75 -15.85
N ARG A 330 2.05 -6.45 -15.28
CA ARG A 330 3.39 -6.67 -15.82
C ARG A 330 3.75 -8.16 -15.80
N ASP A 331 5.02 -8.44 -16.09
CA ASP A 331 5.54 -9.82 -16.16
C ASP A 331 5.71 -10.50 -14.78
N ALA A 332 5.56 -9.76 -13.70
CA ALA A 332 5.83 -10.26 -12.35
C ALA A 332 4.92 -11.43 -11.94
N LEU A 333 3.62 -11.41 -12.28
CA LEU A 333 2.74 -12.57 -12.07
C LEU A 333 3.17 -13.78 -12.90
N ALA A 334 3.62 -13.57 -14.14
CA ALA A 334 4.08 -14.66 -14.98
C ALA A 334 5.34 -15.34 -14.39
N ASP A 335 6.26 -14.53 -13.84
CA ASP A 335 7.44 -15.03 -13.14
C ASP A 335 7.08 -15.81 -11.88
N LEU A 336 6.14 -15.28 -11.09
CA LEU A 336 5.68 -15.93 -9.86
C LEU A 336 5.04 -17.29 -10.18
N CYS A 337 4.25 -17.39 -11.26
CA CYS A 337 3.70 -18.65 -11.73
C CYS A 337 4.76 -19.63 -12.25
N ALA A 338 5.79 -19.14 -12.92
CA ALA A 338 6.84 -19.98 -13.49
C ALA A 338 7.84 -20.49 -12.45
N ASN A 339 8.16 -19.65 -11.44
CA ASN A 339 9.22 -19.91 -10.46
C ASN A 339 8.70 -20.36 -9.09
N GLY A 340 7.37 -20.30 -8.87
CA GLY A 340 6.72 -20.57 -7.58
C GLY A 340 6.74 -19.39 -6.63
N LEU A 341 6.05 -19.55 -5.50
CA LEU A 341 5.99 -18.55 -4.44
C LEU A 341 7.39 -18.32 -3.86
N TYR A 342 7.69 -17.07 -3.55
CA TYR A 342 9.02 -16.69 -3.07
C TYR A 342 9.01 -16.37 -1.58
N ARG A 343 9.90 -17.01 -0.82
CA ARG A 343 10.24 -16.65 0.57
C ARG A 343 11.75 -16.60 0.73
N HIS A 344 12.26 -15.47 1.20
CA HIS A 344 13.67 -15.33 1.52
C HIS A 344 14.00 -16.09 2.82
N PRO A 345 15.13 -16.86 2.87
CA PRO A 345 15.49 -17.64 4.07
C PRO A 345 15.64 -16.80 5.34
N GLY A 346 16.01 -15.52 5.24
CA GLY A 346 16.07 -14.58 6.36
C GLY A 346 14.72 -14.19 6.94
N GLY A 347 13.59 -14.58 6.33
CA GLY A 347 12.24 -14.36 6.84
C GLY A 347 11.75 -12.91 6.80
N ARG A 348 12.43 -12.01 6.08
CA ARG A 348 12.07 -10.59 5.99
C ARG A 348 11.61 -10.15 4.60
N LEU A 349 11.49 -11.05 3.66
CA LEU A 349 10.96 -10.77 2.32
C LEU A 349 10.24 -12.00 1.80
N GLN A 350 9.01 -11.80 1.33
CA GLN A 350 8.28 -12.83 0.60
C GLN A 350 7.49 -12.19 -0.55
N MET A 351 7.10 -13.00 -1.54
CA MET A 351 6.15 -12.64 -2.59
C MET A 351 5.28 -13.85 -2.88
N GLU A 352 4.05 -13.83 -2.38
CA GLU A 352 3.07 -14.91 -2.53
C GLU A 352 1.75 -14.43 -3.11
N GLY A 353 1.62 -13.13 -3.34
CA GLY A 353 0.43 -12.48 -3.84
C GLY A 353 0.64 -11.72 -5.14
N VAL A 354 -0.47 -11.34 -5.76
CA VAL A 354 -0.53 -10.44 -6.93
C VAL A 354 -1.50 -9.31 -6.66
N LYS A 355 -1.12 -8.07 -7.00
CA LYS A 355 -1.99 -6.89 -7.00
C LYS A 355 -2.61 -6.72 -8.38
N LEU A 356 -3.94 -6.68 -8.42
CA LEU A 356 -4.75 -6.39 -9.61
C LEU A 356 -5.56 -5.12 -9.39
N PHE A 357 -6.05 -4.51 -10.48
CA PHE A 357 -6.86 -3.30 -10.44
C PHE A 357 -8.09 -3.51 -11.31
N ILE A 358 -9.29 -3.14 -10.82
CA ILE A 358 -10.50 -3.18 -11.65
C ILE A 358 -10.98 -1.79 -12.04
N ASP A 359 -10.88 -0.80 -11.14
CA ASP A 359 -11.37 0.56 -11.37
C ASP A 359 -10.39 1.63 -10.85
N GLY A 360 -10.78 2.89 -10.96
CA GLY A 360 -10.02 4.05 -10.49
C GLY A 360 -10.47 4.56 -9.12
N ALA A 361 -10.07 5.79 -8.76
CA ALA A 361 -10.33 6.40 -7.47
C ALA A 361 -11.64 7.21 -7.43
N LEU A 362 -12.24 7.32 -6.22
CA LEU A 362 -13.51 8.02 -6.02
C LEU A 362 -13.36 9.55 -6.21
N GLY A 363 -12.29 10.14 -5.66
CA GLY A 363 -12.06 11.58 -5.71
C GLY A 363 -11.95 12.15 -7.12
N SER A 364 -11.31 11.43 -8.03
CA SER A 364 -11.18 11.78 -9.45
C SER A 364 -12.38 11.34 -10.31
N ARG A 365 -13.42 10.79 -9.72
CA ARG A 365 -14.59 10.19 -10.39
C ARG A 365 -14.21 9.06 -11.37
N GLY A 366 -13.12 8.34 -11.07
CA GLY A 366 -12.66 7.18 -11.81
C GLY A 366 -13.18 5.84 -11.26
N ALA A 367 -13.63 5.81 -10.00
CA ALA A 367 -14.20 4.60 -9.40
C ALA A 367 -15.47 4.17 -10.14
N ALA A 368 -15.58 2.88 -10.48
CA ALA A 368 -16.72 2.37 -11.26
C ALA A 368 -17.95 2.20 -10.36
N LEU A 369 -18.99 2.99 -10.62
CA LEU A 369 -20.24 3.01 -9.87
C LEU A 369 -21.38 2.33 -10.62
N LEU A 370 -22.34 1.76 -9.87
CA LEU A 370 -23.59 1.20 -10.39
C LEU A 370 -24.55 2.27 -10.91
N ALA A 371 -24.50 3.47 -10.31
CA ALA A 371 -25.24 4.65 -10.76
C ALA A 371 -24.29 5.80 -11.02
N ASP A 372 -24.77 6.85 -11.69
CA ASP A 372 -23.98 8.04 -11.99
C ASP A 372 -23.43 8.69 -10.70
N TYR A 373 -22.27 9.35 -10.80
CA TYR A 373 -21.82 10.26 -9.76
C TYR A 373 -22.89 11.33 -9.51
N SER A 374 -23.19 11.60 -8.25
CA SER A 374 -24.27 12.53 -7.89
C SER A 374 -23.98 13.96 -8.35
N ASP A 375 -22.71 14.33 -8.37
CA ASP A 375 -22.23 15.65 -8.82
C ASP A 375 -21.77 15.67 -10.28
N GLU A 376 -21.92 14.56 -11.05
CA GLU A 376 -21.58 14.50 -12.47
C GLU A 376 -22.50 13.50 -13.21
N PRO A 377 -23.76 13.93 -13.52
CA PRO A 377 -24.71 13.08 -14.24
C PRO A 377 -24.16 12.58 -15.58
N GLY A 378 -24.36 11.30 -15.88
CA GLY A 378 -23.82 10.64 -17.07
C GLY A 378 -22.44 10.00 -16.86
N ASN A 379 -21.73 10.32 -15.78
CA ASN A 379 -20.48 9.68 -15.42
C ASN A 379 -20.70 8.58 -14.37
N ARG A 380 -20.24 7.35 -14.66
CA ARG A 380 -20.24 6.20 -13.74
C ARG A 380 -18.84 5.70 -13.44
N GLY A 381 -17.81 6.51 -13.67
CA GLY A 381 -16.43 6.09 -13.59
C GLY A 381 -16.05 5.13 -14.72
N LEU A 382 -14.92 4.46 -14.55
CA LEU A 382 -14.36 3.59 -15.58
C LEU A 382 -13.76 2.32 -14.98
N LEU A 383 -13.67 1.28 -15.79
CA LEU A 383 -12.89 0.09 -15.48
C LEU A 383 -11.49 0.30 -16.07
N VAL A 384 -10.46 0.26 -15.23
CA VAL A 384 -9.07 0.41 -15.68
C VAL A 384 -8.52 -0.88 -16.29
N THR A 385 -9.13 -2.02 -15.93
CA THR A 385 -8.84 -3.31 -16.54
C THR A 385 -10.12 -3.88 -17.17
N ASP A 386 -10.00 -4.37 -18.40
CA ASP A 386 -11.10 -5.07 -19.05
C ASP A 386 -11.55 -6.29 -18.22
N PRO A 387 -12.86 -6.51 -17.97
CA PRO A 387 -13.34 -7.58 -17.12
C PRO A 387 -12.89 -8.98 -17.54
N ALA A 388 -12.77 -9.24 -18.85
CA ALA A 388 -12.30 -10.54 -19.33
C ALA A 388 -10.81 -10.73 -19.07
N ALA A 389 -10.00 -9.67 -19.27
CA ALA A 389 -8.57 -9.67 -18.94
C ALA A 389 -8.36 -9.84 -17.44
N PHE A 390 -9.16 -9.16 -16.61
CA PHE A 390 -9.14 -9.30 -15.16
C PHE A 390 -9.45 -10.75 -14.74
N ALA A 391 -10.51 -11.36 -15.27
CA ALA A 391 -10.88 -12.73 -14.97
C ALA A 391 -9.77 -13.73 -15.36
N ILE A 392 -9.12 -13.53 -16.50
CA ILE A 392 -7.97 -14.35 -16.93
C ILE A 392 -6.82 -14.26 -15.93
N ALA A 393 -6.48 -13.04 -15.46
CA ALA A 393 -5.41 -12.84 -14.49
C ALA A 393 -5.73 -13.52 -13.14
N VAL A 394 -6.98 -13.41 -12.66
CA VAL A 394 -7.47 -14.05 -11.43
C VAL A 394 -7.38 -15.58 -11.53
N VAL A 395 -7.85 -16.17 -12.66
CA VAL A 395 -7.77 -17.61 -12.90
C VAL A 395 -6.31 -18.08 -12.97
N LYS A 396 -5.45 -17.33 -13.65
CA LYS A 396 -4.02 -17.64 -13.71
C LYS A 396 -3.38 -17.64 -12.32
N ALA A 397 -3.64 -16.62 -11.50
CA ALA A 397 -3.15 -16.55 -10.13
C ALA A 397 -3.65 -17.72 -9.28
N ARG A 398 -4.95 -18.07 -9.38
CA ARG A 398 -5.53 -19.25 -8.73
C ARG A 398 -4.77 -20.52 -9.08
N ASP A 399 -4.55 -20.77 -10.37
CA ASP A 399 -3.92 -22.00 -10.88
C ASP A 399 -2.46 -22.12 -10.45
N CYS A 400 -1.79 -20.98 -10.19
CA CYS A 400 -0.44 -20.92 -9.64
C CYS A 400 -0.40 -20.97 -8.10
N GLY A 401 -1.55 -20.99 -7.41
CA GLY A 401 -1.63 -20.94 -5.94
C GLY A 401 -1.26 -19.57 -5.34
N VAL A 402 -1.29 -18.51 -6.14
CA VAL A 402 -0.96 -17.13 -5.74
C VAL A 402 -2.17 -16.48 -5.07
N GLN A 403 -1.96 -15.76 -3.98
CA GLN A 403 -3.02 -14.94 -3.37
C GLN A 403 -3.37 -13.76 -4.28
N VAL A 404 -4.65 -13.46 -4.42
CA VAL A 404 -5.11 -12.32 -5.23
C VAL A 404 -5.53 -11.17 -4.32
N ALA A 405 -4.98 -9.97 -4.56
CA ALA A 405 -5.34 -8.72 -3.94
C ALA A 405 -5.83 -7.76 -5.04
N SER A 406 -7.13 -7.43 -5.05
CA SER A 406 -7.72 -6.61 -6.11
C SER A 406 -8.19 -5.27 -5.60
N HIS A 407 -7.65 -4.20 -6.18
CA HIS A 407 -8.15 -2.85 -5.99
C HIS A 407 -9.59 -2.76 -6.54
N ALA A 408 -10.52 -2.35 -5.69
CA ALA A 408 -11.88 -2.03 -6.04
C ALA A 408 -12.43 -0.95 -5.10
N ILE A 409 -12.71 0.22 -5.65
CA ILE A 409 -13.21 1.38 -4.91
C ILE A 409 -14.72 1.55 -5.11
N GLY A 410 -15.21 1.59 -6.35
CA GLY A 410 -16.63 1.77 -6.63
C GLY A 410 -17.46 0.50 -6.41
N ASP A 411 -18.75 0.66 -6.17
CA ASP A 411 -19.69 -0.43 -5.92
C ASP A 411 -19.85 -1.37 -7.12
N ARG A 412 -19.77 -0.86 -8.36
CA ARG A 412 -19.70 -1.69 -9.57
C ARG A 412 -18.36 -2.42 -9.66
N GLY A 413 -17.23 -1.76 -9.34
CA GLY A 413 -15.91 -2.37 -9.32
C GLY A 413 -15.87 -3.53 -8.31
N ASN A 414 -16.33 -3.31 -7.10
CA ASN A 414 -16.44 -4.32 -6.04
C ASN A 414 -17.30 -5.50 -6.48
N ARG A 415 -18.48 -5.26 -7.08
CA ARG A 415 -19.35 -6.33 -7.59
C ARG A 415 -18.67 -7.19 -8.63
N LEU A 416 -17.96 -6.60 -9.58
CA LEU A 416 -17.21 -7.34 -10.61
C LEU A 416 -16.10 -8.20 -10.01
N VAL A 417 -15.37 -7.69 -9.01
CA VAL A 417 -14.36 -8.48 -8.29
C VAL A 417 -15.02 -9.66 -7.57
N LEU A 418 -16.11 -9.43 -6.85
CA LEU A 418 -16.83 -10.48 -6.12
C LEU A 418 -17.37 -11.56 -7.05
N ASP A 419 -17.95 -11.18 -8.21
CA ASP A 419 -18.46 -12.11 -9.22
C ASP A 419 -17.31 -12.96 -9.79
N THR A 420 -16.19 -12.33 -10.12
CA THR A 420 -15.01 -13.02 -10.63
C THR A 420 -14.41 -13.97 -9.60
N TYR A 421 -14.28 -13.51 -8.35
CA TYR A 421 -13.78 -14.35 -7.26
C TYR A 421 -14.70 -15.55 -6.97
N GLN A 422 -16.00 -15.33 -6.96
CA GLN A 422 -16.98 -16.41 -6.76
C GLN A 422 -16.84 -17.49 -7.83
N GLN A 423 -16.70 -17.11 -9.10
CA GLN A 423 -16.50 -18.05 -10.20
C GLN A 423 -15.15 -18.77 -10.11
N ALA A 424 -14.10 -18.04 -9.84
CA ALA A 424 -12.75 -18.61 -9.74
C ALA A 424 -12.61 -19.57 -8.54
N LEU A 425 -13.16 -19.20 -7.38
CA LEU A 425 -13.10 -20.02 -6.15
C LEU A 425 -13.99 -21.28 -6.21
N ALA A 426 -15.02 -21.29 -7.06
CA ALA A 426 -15.82 -22.50 -7.32
C ALA A 426 -15.09 -23.52 -8.20
N GLY A 427 -13.98 -23.15 -8.84
CA GLY A 427 -13.18 -24.01 -9.72
C GLY A 427 -12.33 -25.02 -8.95
N SER A 428 -11.80 -26.02 -9.66
CA SER A 428 -10.78 -26.94 -9.14
C SER A 428 -9.42 -26.23 -9.01
N GLY A 429 -8.55 -26.69 -8.10
CA GLY A 429 -7.18 -26.19 -7.94
C GLY A 429 -7.00 -25.01 -6.98
N VAL A 430 -8.07 -24.58 -6.31
CA VAL A 430 -7.99 -23.52 -5.30
C VAL A 430 -7.20 -24.02 -4.06
N ARG A 431 -6.31 -23.20 -3.52
CA ARG A 431 -5.70 -23.44 -2.20
C ARG A 431 -6.81 -23.65 -1.16
N THR A 432 -6.56 -24.46 -0.13
CA THR A 432 -7.52 -24.74 0.94
C THR A 432 -7.94 -23.46 1.69
N ASP A 433 -7.03 -22.48 1.80
CA ASP A 433 -7.26 -21.18 2.44
C ASP A 433 -6.59 -20.08 1.60
N PRO A 434 -7.25 -19.58 0.54
CA PRO A 434 -6.64 -18.63 -0.39
C PRO A 434 -6.53 -17.22 0.17
N ARG A 435 -7.40 -16.83 1.12
CA ARG A 435 -7.47 -15.49 1.75
C ARG A 435 -7.38 -14.35 0.72
N TRP A 436 -8.10 -14.49 -0.38
CA TRP A 436 -8.11 -13.43 -1.39
C TRP A 436 -8.65 -12.13 -0.82
N ARG A 437 -8.11 -11.03 -1.30
CA ARG A 437 -8.33 -9.72 -0.71
C ARG A 437 -9.04 -8.80 -1.70
N VAL A 438 -9.90 -7.94 -1.19
CA VAL A 438 -10.38 -6.76 -1.89
C VAL A 438 -9.73 -5.55 -1.21
N GLU A 439 -8.87 -4.89 -1.96
CA GLU A 439 -8.17 -3.69 -1.51
C GLU A 439 -9.09 -2.49 -1.64
N HIS A 440 -9.06 -1.65 -0.65
CA HIS A 440 -9.94 -0.51 -0.43
C HIS A 440 -11.37 -0.93 -0.03
N ALA A 441 -12.09 -1.76 -0.81
CA ALA A 441 -13.49 -2.11 -0.55
C ALA A 441 -14.28 -0.87 -0.08
N GLN A 442 -14.02 0.28 -0.74
CA GLN A 442 -14.28 1.61 -0.21
C GLN A 442 -15.76 1.98 -0.27
N VAL A 443 -16.40 1.67 -1.41
CA VAL A 443 -17.83 1.80 -1.63
C VAL A 443 -18.34 0.44 -2.09
N VAL A 444 -19.08 -0.25 -1.23
CA VAL A 444 -19.62 -1.60 -1.53
C VAL A 444 -21.14 -1.54 -1.38
N ALA A 445 -21.87 -1.97 -2.41
CA ALA A 445 -23.33 -2.02 -2.31
C ALA A 445 -23.72 -2.88 -1.09
N PRO A 446 -24.69 -2.43 -0.25
CA PRO A 446 -25.04 -3.11 1.00
C PRO A 446 -25.37 -4.61 0.81
N GLU A 447 -25.96 -4.98 -0.30
CA GLU A 447 -26.27 -6.38 -0.65
C GLU A 447 -25.05 -7.22 -1.01
N ASP A 448 -23.92 -6.60 -1.40
CA ASP A 448 -22.67 -7.29 -1.72
C ASP A 448 -21.76 -7.50 -0.51
N ILE A 449 -21.90 -6.71 0.56
CA ILE A 449 -21.07 -6.83 1.78
C ILE A 449 -21.10 -8.26 2.37
N PRO A 450 -22.26 -8.96 2.51
CA PRO A 450 -22.29 -10.32 3.03
C PRO A 450 -21.51 -11.34 2.19
N ARG A 451 -21.27 -11.06 0.91
CA ARG A 451 -20.50 -11.95 0.00
C ARG A 451 -19.03 -12.08 0.44
N PHE A 452 -18.47 -11.08 1.10
CA PHE A 452 -17.10 -11.19 1.66
C PHE A 452 -17.01 -12.33 2.67
N ALA A 453 -17.96 -12.45 3.59
CA ALA A 453 -18.01 -13.55 4.54
C ALA A 453 -18.28 -14.89 3.86
N GLN A 454 -19.22 -14.95 2.90
CA GLN A 454 -19.57 -16.15 2.15
C GLN A 454 -18.39 -16.72 1.36
N LEU A 455 -17.59 -15.83 0.75
CA LEU A 455 -16.41 -16.18 -0.05
C LEU A 455 -15.12 -16.24 0.80
N ARG A 456 -15.20 -15.96 2.11
CA ARG A 456 -14.06 -15.93 3.05
C ARG A 456 -12.95 -14.98 2.60
N LEU A 457 -13.34 -13.80 2.10
CA LEU A 457 -12.42 -12.77 1.64
C LEU A 457 -11.91 -11.90 2.79
N VAL A 458 -10.82 -11.22 2.54
CA VAL A 458 -10.27 -10.16 3.40
C VAL A 458 -10.74 -8.82 2.86
N ALA A 459 -11.28 -7.96 3.71
CA ALA A 459 -11.43 -6.54 3.43
C ALA A 459 -10.15 -5.83 3.89
N SER A 460 -9.39 -5.27 2.95
CA SER A 460 -8.14 -4.54 3.21
C SER A 460 -8.40 -3.05 3.04
N MET A 461 -8.54 -2.34 4.15
CA MET A 461 -9.09 -0.98 4.12
C MET A 461 -8.16 0.04 4.79
N GLN A 462 -8.29 1.31 4.39
CA GLN A 462 -7.43 2.40 4.85
C GLN A 462 -8.29 3.40 5.65
N PRO A 463 -8.15 3.43 6.98
CA PRO A 463 -8.97 4.33 7.80
C PRO A 463 -8.79 5.81 7.48
N THR A 464 -7.59 6.23 7.12
CA THR A 464 -7.28 7.61 6.74
C THR A 464 -8.00 8.05 5.48
N HIS A 465 -8.24 7.16 4.50
CA HIS A 465 -9.06 7.48 3.31
C HIS A 465 -10.45 7.99 3.68
N ALA A 466 -11.11 7.41 4.70
CA ALA A 466 -12.41 7.89 5.13
C ALA A 466 -12.37 9.33 5.65
N THR A 467 -11.30 9.73 6.34
CA THR A 467 -11.18 11.07 6.92
C THR A 467 -10.62 12.10 5.95
N SER A 468 -9.87 11.69 4.93
CA SER A 468 -9.47 12.57 3.83
C SER A 468 -10.57 12.76 2.78
N ASP A 469 -11.42 11.75 2.59
CA ASP A 469 -12.50 11.78 1.59
C ASP A 469 -13.81 12.38 2.09
N MET A 470 -14.08 12.35 3.40
CA MET A 470 -15.34 12.83 4.00
C MET A 470 -15.77 14.25 3.58
N PRO A 471 -14.88 15.20 3.23
CA PRO A 471 -15.30 16.54 2.80
C PRO A 471 -16.06 16.55 1.48
N TRP A 472 -15.90 15.52 0.63
CA TRP A 472 -16.46 15.48 -0.71
C TRP A 472 -17.10 14.14 -1.10
N ALA A 473 -16.98 13.10 -0.27
CA ALA A 473 -17.48 11.76 -0.60
C ALA A 473 -19.01 11.75 -0.81
N GLU A 474 -19.77 12.52 -0.01
CA GLU A 474 -21.22 12.64 -0.16
C GLU A 474 -21.61 13.35 -1.45
N ASP A 475 -20.85 14.35 -1.89
CA ASP A 475 -21.08 15.02 -3.18
C ASP A 475 -20.95 14.03 -4.34
N ARG A 476 -19.97 13.10 -4.27
CA ARG A 476 -19.71 12.06 -5.27
C ARG A 476 -20.79 10.99 -5.30
N LEU A 477 -21.22 10.53 -4.13
CA LEU A 477 -22.06 9.35 -3.99
C LEU A 477 -23.53 9.68 -3.82
N GLY A 478 -23.85 10.85 -3.23
CA GLY A 478 -25.16 11.12 -2.65
C GLY A 478 -25.36 10.35 -1.33
N HIS A 479 -26.33 10.81 -0.54
CA HIS A 479 -26.56 10.32 0.83
C HIS A 479 -26.77 8.80 0.92
N ASP A 480 -27.62 8.25 0.06
CA ASP A 480 -28.05 6.85 0.16
C ASP A 480 -26.89 5.85 -0.04
N ARG A 481 -25.93 6.16 -0.91
CA ARG A 481 -24.78 5.28 -1.18
C ARG A 481 -23.71 5.33 -0.08
N LEU A 482 -23.77 6.30 0.84
CA LEU A 482 -22.89 6.32 2.01
C LEU A 482 -23.12 5.13 2.95
N GLU A 483 -24.26 4.45 2.86
CA GLU A 483 -24.55 3.27 3.67
C GLU A 483 -23.53 2.14 3.50
N GLY A 484 -23.01 1.97 2.27
CA GLY A 484 -21.98 0.98 1.94
C GLY A 484 -20.57 1.55 1.82
N ALA A 485 -20.38 2.85 2.12
CA ALA A 485 -19.09 3.52 1.99
C ALA A 485 -18.30 3.47 3.31
N TYR A 486 -17.03 3.06 3.24
CA TYR A 486 -16.13 2.96 4.40
C TYR A 486 -16.77 2.20 5.57
N ALA A 487 -17.43 1.07 5.27
CA ALA A 487 -18.39 0.40 6.14
C ALA A 487 -17.73 -0.63 7.08
N TRP A 488 -16.65 -0.25 7.76
CA TRP A 488 -15.79 -1.16 8.56
C TRP A 488 -16.56 -1.97 9.59
N ARG A 489 -17.50 -1.35 10.32
CA ARG A 489 -18.31 -2.01 11.34
C ARG A 489 -19.17 -3.12 10.73
N ARG A 490 -19.78 -2.87 9.58
CA ARG A 490 -20.58 -3.89 8.88
C ARG A 490 -19.76 -5.11 8.48
N PHE A 491 -18.52 -4.92 8.01
CA PHE A 491 -17.62 -6.02 7.71
C PHE A 491 -17.29 -6.84 8.96
N LEU A 492 -16.91 -6.18 10.07
CA LEU A 492 -16.59 -6.86 11.33
C LEU A 492 -17.80 -7.60 11.92
N ASP A 493 -19.00 -6.99 11.90
CA ASP A 493 -20.22 -7.60 12.42
C ASP A 493 -20.63 -8.88 11.66
N LEU A 494 -20.22 -8.99 10.40
CA LEU A 494 -20.36 -10.21 9.58
C LEU A 494 -19.20 -11.20 9.74
N GLY A 495 -18.22 -10.90 10.59
CA GLY A 495 -17.06 -11.74 10.80
C GLY A 495 -16.03 -11.70 9.66
N VAL A 496 -16.10 -10.71 8.77
CA VAL A 496 -15.12 -10.51 7.70
C VAL A 496 -13.80 -10.04 8.31
N PRO A 497 -12.67 -10.68 8.03
CA PRO A 497 -11.36 -10.20 8.45
C PRO A 497 -11.08 -8.81 7.85
N LEU A 498 -10.81 -7.84 8.74
CA LEU A 498 -10.53 -6.46 8.36
C LEU A 498 -9.04 -6.18 8.60
N ALA A 499 -8.24 -6.20 7.55
CA ALA A 499 -6.84 -5.78 7.57
C ALA A 499 -6.75 -4.28 7.32
N LEU A 500 -5.94 -3.57 8.11
CA LEU A 500 -5.82 -2.12 8.02
C LEU A 500 -4.45 -1.71 7.51
N GLY A 501 -4.41 -0.71 6.67
CA GLY A 501 -3.22 -0.10 6.10
C GLY A 501 -3.40 1.40 5.88
N SER A 502 -2.41 2.04 5.29
CA SER A 502 -2.44 3.47 4.98
C SER A 502 -2.53 3.77 3.49
N ASP A 503 -2.07 2.84 2.65
CA ASP A 503 -1.85 3.09 1.21
C ASP A 503 -0.78 4.19 0.97
N PHE A 504 0.23 4.25 1.86
CA PHE A 504 1.28 5.25 1.68
C PHE A 504 2.00 5.07 0.33
N PRO A 505 2.35 6.15 -0.39
CA PRO A 505 2.34 7.56 0.00
C PRO A 505 1.03 8.31 -0.30
N VAL A 506 -0.08 7.62 -0.67
CA VAL A 506 -1.38 8.29 -0.84
C VAL A 506 -1.77 8.95 0.48
N GLU A 507 -1.63 8.23 1.58
CA GLU A 507 -1.70 8.78 2.94
C GLU A 507 -0.30 8.79 3.59
N GLN A 508 -0.22 9.32 4.82
CA GLN A 508 1.05 9.34 5.55
C GLN A 508 1.41 7.94 6.06
N VAL A 509 2.71 7.63 6.12
CA VAL A 509 3.27 6.35 6.58
C VAL A 509 3.08 6.07 8.09
N ASP A 510 2.34 6.90 8.78
CA ASP A 510 2.13 6.84 10.23
C ASP A 510 0.86 6.07 10.60
N PRO A 511 0.94 4.81 11.10
CA PRO A 511 -0.22 4.01 11.43
C PRO A 511 -1.04 4.57 12.63
N ARG A 512 -0.47 5.48 13.43
CA ARG A 512 -1.21 6.17 14.51
C ARG A 512 -2.35 7.01 13.95
N LEU A 513 -2.16 7.60 12.76
CA LEU A 513 -3.22 8.32 12.04
C LEU A 513 -4.34 7.36 11.61
N GLY A 514 -4.00 6.15 11.18
CA GLY A 514 -4.96 5.10 10.88
C GLY A 514 -5.73 4.64 12.13
N LEU A 515 -5.04 4.46 13.26
CA LEU A 515 -5.70 4.15 14.55
C LEU A 515 -6.66 5.28 14.96
N TYR A 516 -6.21 6.53 14.88
CA TYR A 516 -7.04 7.70 15.18
C TYR A 516 -8.28 7.76 14.28
N ALA A 517 -8.09 7.68 12.96
CA ALA A 517 -9.18 7.74 11.98
C ALA A 517 -10.18 6.59 12.18
N ALA A 518 -9.70 5.37 12.45
CA ALA A 518 -10.56 4.21 12.68
C ALA A 518 -11.48 4.38 13.89
N VAL A 519 -10.95 4.99 14.97
CA VAL A 519 -11.68 5.12 16.25
C VAL A 519 -12.53 6.37 16.29
N THR A 520 -12.06 7.49 15.75
CA THR A 520 -12.75 8.79 15.84
C THR A 520 -13.62 9.09 14.63
N ARG A 521 -13.20 8.67 13.42
CA ARG A 521 -13.75 9.11 12.13
C ARG A 521 -13.75 10.63 11.98
N GLN A 522 -12.68 11.25 12.47
CA GLN A 522 -12.46 12.70 12.46
C GLN A 522 -11.13 12.99 11.76
N ASP A 523 -11.03 14.18 11.19
CA ASP A 523 -9.73 14.71 10.79
C ASP A 523 -8.88 15.09 12.01
N ARG A 524 -7.62 15.45 11.78
CA ARG A 524 -6.69 15.86 12.86
C ARG A 524 -7.06 17.17 13.57
N ALA A 525 -8.05 17.91 13.05
CA ALA A 525 -8.66 19.05 13.72
C ALA A 525 -9.87 18.64 14.59
N GLY A 526 -10.19 17.35 14.67
CA GLY A 526 -11.33 16.82 15.43
C GLY A 526 -12.68 17.05 14.74
N GLN A 527 -12.68 17.21 13.41
CA GLN A 527 -13.90 17.45 12.64
C GLN A 527 -14.31 16.19 11.84
N PRO A 528 -15.61 15.98 11.62
CA PRO A 528 -16.74 16.67 12.28
C PRO A 528 -16.91 16.22 13.74
N PRO A 529 -17.49 17.04 14.62
CA PRO A 529 -17.79 16.62 15.99
C PRO A 529 -18.63 15.34 16.02
N GLY A 530 -18.17 14.34 16.79
CA GLY A 530 -18.82 13.04 16.84
C GLY A 530 -18.43 12.08 15.72
N GLY A 531 -17.61 12.49 14.74
CA GLY A 531 -17.10 11.67 13.64
C GLY A 531 -18.06 11.52 12.46
N TRP A 532 -17.49 11.41 11.25
CA TRP A 532 -18.25 11.14 10.03
C TRP A 532 -18.70 9.68 9.99
N LEU A 533 -19.97 9.42 9.69
CA LEU A 533 -20.60 8.08 9.74
C LEU A 533 -20.25 7.33 11.05
N PRO A 534 -20.62 7.86 12.23
CA PRO A 534 -20.09 7.39 13.53
C PRO A 534 -20.48 5.95 13.87
N GLY A 535 -21.51 5.39 13.23
CA GLY A 535 -21.90 3.98 13.34
C GLY A 535 -20.85 3.01 12.76
N GLN A 536 -19.90 3.51 11.99
CA GLN A 536 -18.83 2.68 11.39
C GLN A 536 -17.51 2.73 12.18
N ARG A 537 -17.46 3.37 13.34
CA ARG A 537 -16.26 3.43 14.18
C ARG A 537 -15.82 2.04 14.64
N LEU A 538 -14.51 1.89 14.79
CA LEU A 538 -13.90 0.77 15.47
C LEU A 538 -13.56 1.13 16.92
N THR A 539 -13.46 0.15 17.78
CA THR A 539 -12.77 0.30 19.07
C THR A 539 -11.25 0.35 18.85
N ALA A 540 -10.52 0.93 19.79
CA ALA A 540 -9.05 0.95 19.70
C ALA A 540 -8.44 -0.47 19.62
N ALA A 541 -9.04 -1.45 20.30
CA ALA A 541 -8.60 -2.83 20.24
C ALA A 541 -8.85 -3.48 18.86
N GLU A 542 -9.99 -3.20 18.22
CA GLU A 542 -10.27 -3.69 16.85
C GLU A 542 -9.32 -3.04 15.84
N ALA A 543 -9.09 -1.74 15.96
CA ALA A 543 -8.15 -1.03 15.11
C ALA A 543 -6.71 -1.55 15.28
N LEU A 544 -6.23 -1.72 16.52
CA LEU A 544 -4.93 -2.31 16.79
C LEU A 544 -4.81 -3.73 16.19
N ARG A 545 -5.83 -4.55 16.34
CA ARG A 545 -5.86 -5.89 15.74
C ARG A 545 -5.80 -5.84 14.23
N GLY A 546 -6.46 -4.86 13.59
CA GLY A 546 -6.40 -4.62 12.14
C GLY A 546 -4.99 -4.34 11.62
N PHE A 547 -4.19 -3.57 12.38
CA PHE A 547 -2.78 -3.27 12.10
C PHE A 547 -1.78 -4.30 12.67
N THR A 548 -2.22 -5.42 13.24
CA THR A 548 -1.33 -6.43 13.83
C THR A 548 -1.77 -7.84 13.44
N ALA A 549 -2.56 -8.51 14.27
CA ALA A 549 -2.91 -9.92 14.10
C ALA A 549 -3.72 -10.19 12.83
N THR A 550 -4.64 -9.28 12.43
CA THR A 550 -5.42 -9.47 11.19
C THR A 550 -4.58 -9.19 9.95
N ALA A 551 -3.70 -8.17 9.98
CA ALA A 551 -2.76 -7.91 8.89
C ALA A 551 -1.82 -9.11 8.69
N ALA A 552 -1.20 -9.64 9.76
CA ALA A 552 -0.36 -10.84 9.69
C ALA A 552 -1.12 -12.04 9.11
N TRP A 553 -2.37 -12.27 9.56
CA TRP A 553 -3.20 -13.35 9.04
C TRP A 553 -3.53 -13.14 7.55
N ALA A 554 -3.82 -11.92 7.12
CA ALA A 554 -4.11 -11.58 5.73
C ALA A 554 -2.93 -11.87 4.78
N GLY A 555 -1.68 -11.75 5.26
CA GLY A 555 -0.44 -12.08 4.54
C GLY A 555 0.07 -13.51 4.75
N HIS A 556 -0.70 -14.41 5.40
CA HIS A 556 -0.27 -15.78 5.75
C HIS A 556 0.94 -15.85 6.71
N ASP A 557 1.18 -14.81 7.50
CA ASP A 557 2.32 -14.68 8.41
C ASP A 557 1.95 -14.83 9.90
N GLU A 558 0.72 -15.20 10.24
CA GLU A 558 0.24 -15.32 11.63
C GLU A 558 0.96 -16.38 12.47
N ALA A 559 1.70 -17.29 11.81
CA ALA A 559 2.56 -18.27 12.48
C ALA A 559 3.92 -17.69 12.90
N GLU A 560 4.27 -16.51 12.37
CA GLU A 560 5.55 -15.83 12.64
C GLU A 560 5.35 -14.53 13.44
N VAL A 561 4.34 -13.70 13.09
CA VAL A 561 4.17 -12.33 13.60
C VAL A 561 2.72 -11.96 13.92
N GLY A 562 2.47 -10.69 14.25
CA GLY A 562 1.15 -10.12 14.52
C GLY A 562 0.65 -10.26 15.96
N ARG A 563 1.33 -11.08 16.77
CA ARG A 563 1.02 -11.30 18.21
C ARG A 563 2.31 -11.50 18.99
N LEU A 564 2.26 -11.31 20.31
CA LEU A 564 3.37 -11.60 21.21
C LEU A 564 3.09 -12.88 22.00
N ALA A 565 3.34 -14.03 21.38
CA ALA A 565 3.09 -15.36 21.96
C ALA A 565 4.29 -16.29 21.77
N PRO A 566 4.48 -17.29 22.65
CA PRO A 566 5.56 -18.26 22.49
C PRO A 566 5.54 -18.94 21.12
N GLY A 567 6.71 -19.02 20.48
CA GLY A 567 6.91 -19.54 19.12
C GLY A 567 6.95 -18.46 18.04
N LEU A 568 6.35 -17.29 18.26
CA LEU A 568 6.33 -16.17 17.31
C LEU A 568 7.60 -15.32 17.45
N ARG A 569 7.82 -14.44 16.48
CA ARG A 569 8.93 -13.48 16.46
C ARG A 569 8.71 -12.37 17.49
N ALA A 570 9.79 -11.90 18.07
CA ALA A 570 9.78 -10.77 18.98
C ALA A 570 9.79 -9.43 18.19
N ASP A 571 8.69 -9.22 17.43
CA ASP A 571 8.41 -8.00 16.70
C ASP A 571 7.41 -7.17 17.51
N PHE A 572 7.83 -5.99 17.99
CA PHE A 572 7.02 -5.17 18.88
C PHE A 572 7.37 -3.69 18.81
N VAL A 573 6.44 -2.87 19.27
CA VAL A 573 6.62 -1.41 19.41
C VAL A 573 6.49 -1.01 20.87
N ILE A 574 7.38 -0.14 21.31
CA ILE A 574 7.33 0.50 22.63
C ILE A 574 6.73 1.90 22.47
N LEU A 575 5.61 2.14 23.13
CA LEU A 575 4.86 3.39 23.13
C LEU A 575 5.00 4.11 24.48
N ASP A 576 4.92 5.45 24.47
CA ASP A 576 4.93 6.26 25.70
C ASP A 576 3.68 6.08 26.55
N ARG A 577 2.51 5.82 25.92
CA ARG A 577 1.19 5.66 26.53
C ARG A 577 0.47 4.43 25.99
N ASP A 578 -0.59 4.02 26.67
CA ASP A 578 -1.38 2.86 26.29
C ASP A 578 -2.47 3.24 25.27
N PRO A 579 -2.40 2.76 24.01
CA PRO A 579 -3.37 3.08 22.97
C PRO A 579 -4.80 2.61 23.29
N LEU A 580 -4.95 1.62 24.20
CA LEU A 580 -6.27 1.09 24.58
C LEU A 580 -6.88 1.80 25.80
N ALA A 581 -6.11 2.69 26.45
CA ALA A 581 -6.54 3.37 27.69
C ALA A 581 -6.59 4.89 27.59
N ILE A 582 -5.92 5.49 26.60
CA ILE A 582 -5.97 6.95 26.38
C ILE A 582 -7.26 7.37 25.67
N PRO A 583 -7.66 8.66 25.79
CA PRO A 583 -8.72 9.19 24.95
C PRO A 583 -8.44 8.99 23.46
N ALA A 584 -9.47 8.69 22.69
CA ALA A 584 -9.33 8.47 21.24
C ALA A 584 -8.70 9.67 20.51
N ALA A 585 -8.96 10.89 21.00
CA ALA A 585 -8.37 12.12 20.45
C ALA A 585 -6.84 12.24 20.63
N ASP A 586 -6.23 11.39 21.47
CA ASP A 586 -4.80 11.42 21.75
C ASP A 586 -4.04 10.32 20.98
N LEU A 587 -4.71 9.50 20.18
CA LEU A 587 -4.08 8.36 19.48
C LEU A 587 -3.03 8.79 18.46
N ASP A 588 -3.25 9.89 17.75
CA ASP A 588 -2.29 10.44 16.78
C ASP A 588 -1.08 11.14 17.44
N ASP A 589 -1.18 11.46 18.74
CA ASP A 589 -0.11 12.08 19.55
C ASP A 589 0.76 11.06 20.30
N LEU A 590 0.48 9.74 20.21
CA LEU A 590 1.34 8.68 20.76
C LEU A 590 2.77 8.82 20.27
N LYS A 591 3.75 8.51 21.13
CA LYS A 591 5.16 8.55 20.74
C LYS A 591 5.71 7.13 20.61
N ILE A 592 6.26 6.83 19.45
CA ILE A 592 7.05 5.62 19.22
C ILE A 592 8.40 5.81 19.93
N LYS A 593 8.66 5.04 20.97
CA LYS A 593 9.95 5.05 21.69
C LYS A 593 10.95 4.11 21.05
N ALA A 594 10.49 2.98 20.57
CA ALA A 594 11.35 2.04 19.85
C ALA A 594 10.51 1.07 19.02
N THR A 595 11.08 0.60 17.92
CA THR A 595 10.56 -0.47 17.05
C THR A 595 11.56 -1.61 17.06
N TRP A 596 11.07 -2.81 17.31
CA TRP A 596 11.89 -4.01 17.41
C TRP A 596 11.42 -5.08 16.42
N VAL A 597 12.37 -5.69 15.73
CA VAL A 597 12.14 -6.80 14.80
C VAL A 597 13.12 -7.94 15.10
N ASP A 598 12.62 -9.17 15.20
CA ASP A 598 13.40 -10.35 15.65
C ASP A 598 14.15 -10.11 16.97
N GLY A 599 13.54 -9.38 17.90
CA GLY A 599 14.13 -9.07 19.20
C GLY A 599 15.34 -8.14 19.16
N GLN A 600 15.53 -7.40 18.04
CA GLN A 600 16.56 -6.39 17.88
C GLN A 600 15.91 -5.02 17.64
N PRO A 601 16.45 -3.93 18.24
CA PRO A 601 15.94 -2.59 17.97
C PRO A 601 16.35 -2.18 16.55
N VAL A 602 15.35 -1.85 15.72
CA VAL A 602 15.56 -1.29 14.38
C VAL A 602 15.36 0.23 14.35
N TYR A 603 14.69 0.76 15.37
CA TYR A 603 14.58 2.19 15.66
C TYR A 603 14.48 2.42 17.15
N THR A 604 15.12 3.48 17.64
CA THR A 604 14.98 4.00 19.01
C THR A 604 14.92 5.52 18.93
N ALA A 605 13.90 6.12 19.55
CA ALA A 605 13.81 7.57 19.66
C ALA A 605 14.92 8.11 20.57
N GLU A 606 15.46 9.28 20.21
CA GLU A 606 16.48 9.99 20.97
C GLU A 606 15.94 10.54 22.30
#